data_9ce257ebbf4ccbe4fa78b8033c1bfd13
#
_entry.id   9ce257ebbf4ccbe4fa78b8033c1bfd13
#
_cell.length_a   1.000
_cell.length_b   1.000
_cell.length_c   1.000
_cell.angle_alpha   90.00
_cell.angle_beta   90.00
_cell.angle_gamma   90.00
#
_symmetry.space_group_name_H-M   'P 1'
#
loop_
_entity.id
_entity.type
_entity.pdbx_description
1 polymer ?
#
loop_
_entity_poly.entity_id
_entity_poly.type
_entity_poly.pdbx_seq_one_letter_code
_entity_poly.pdbx_strand_id
1 'polypeptide(L)'
;MVQKSTIDFAKDLADHNTKAWVAANRDALNAARGDLLTLGLELIERADEYDPEIAQAGLEARHLTRYNRDPRFLHGKPPFRTDLDLFFNAGSGAERVGYNLHVEPGDCYAGASLFIPSPPALARMRDLNATRTDEWNRIISAKPFVAAFPNGIEAYAELKTAPRGYSVDHPAIAFLRMKGLGTRSKLTEHQVCADDLVDRLLPIFRAVKPMVTFLNTGA
;
A
#
# COMPACT_ATOMS: atom_id res chain seq x y z
N MET A 1 7.59 -7.13 14.75
CA MET A 1 6.14 -7.51 14.88
C MET A 1 5.29 -6.31 15.22
N VAL A 2 3.96 -6.38 14.95
CA VAL A 2 2.98 -5.41 15.47
C VAL A 2 2.49 -5.91 16.84
N GLN A 3 2.40 -5.01 17.83
CA GLN A 3 1.95 -5.39 19.16
C GLN A 3 0.45 -5.74 19.16
N LYS A 4 0.06 -6.71 19.97
CA LYS A 4 -1.36 -7.07 20.12
C LYS A 4 -2.20 -5.87 20.58
N SER A 5 -1.65 -5.00 21.46
CA SER A 5 -2.31 -3.77 21.91
C SER A 5 -2.63 -2.79 20.77
N THR A 6 -1.86 -2.80 19.68
CA THR A 6 -2.14 -2.00 18.46
C THR A 6 -3.39 -2.51 17.74
N ILE A 7 -3.54 -3.83 17.62
CA ILE A 7 -4.75 -4.45 17.05
C ILE A 7 -5.96 -4.21 17.95
N ASP A 8 -5.81 -4.40 19.27
CA ASP A 8 -6.88 -4.18 20.24
C ASP A 8 -7.34 -2.70 20.23
N PHE A 9 -6.40 -1.74 20.16
CA PHE A 9 -6.73 -0.32 19.99
C PHE A 9 -7.53 -0.05 18.70
N ALA A 10 -7.18 -0.67 17.58
CA ALA A 10 -7.91 -0.49 16.32
C ALA A 10 -9.35 -1.03 16.41
N LYS A 11 -9.58 -2.15 17.12
CA LYS A 11 -10.91 -2.70 17.43
C LYS A 11 -11.72 -1.74 18.29
N ASP A 12 -11.14 -1.26 19.40
CA ASP A 12 -11.81 -0.31 20.30
C ASP A 12 -12.15 1.00 19.56
N LEU A 13 -11.26 1.48 18.69
CA LEU A 13 -11.50 2.65 17.86
C LEU A 13 -12.67 2.43 16.88
N ALA A 14 -12.84 1.22 16.33
CA ALA A 14 -13.98 0.92 15.45
C ALA A 14 -15.31 1.05 16.20
N ASP A 15 -15.36 0.59 17.45
CA ASP A 15 -16.57 0.60 18.29
C ASP A 15 -16.88 2.00 18.87
N HIS A 16 -15.85 2.84 19.09
CA HIS A 16 -15.96 4.11 19.82
C HIS A 16 -15.47 5.31 18.99
N ASN A 17 -15.66 5.33 17.69
CA ASN A 17 -15.03 6.27 16.75
C ASN A 17 -15.55 7.71 16.87
N THR A 18 -15.23 8.38 17.98
CA THR A 18 -15.58 9.77 18.27
C THR A 18 -14.35 10.60 18.66
N LYS A 19 -14.44 11.93 18.46
CA LYS A 19 -13.36 12.85 18.87
C LYS A 19 -13.09 12.80 20.38
N ALA A 20 -14.13 12.66 21.21
CA ALA A 20 -14.00 12.59 22.66
C ALA A 20 -13.26 11.32 23.09
N TRP A 21 -13.61 10.16 22.51
CA TRP A 21 -12.96 8.90 22.83
C TRP A 21 -11.49 8.90 22.41
N VAL A 22 -11.17 9.37 21.19
CA VAL A 22 -9.77 9.45 20.72
C VAL A 22 -8.96 10.43 21.58
N ALA A 23 -9.55 11.55 22.03
CA ALA A 23 -8.87 12.46 22.94
C ALA A 23 -8.55 11.80 24.30
N ALA A 24 -9.47 11.00 24.84
CA ALA A 24 -9.26 10.25 26.09
C ALA A 24 -8.27 9.08 25.94
N ASN A 25 -8.09 8.53 24.73
CA ASN A 25 -7.22 7.40 24.44
C ASN A 25 -5.98 7.79 23.59
N ARG A 26 -5.55 9.04 23.69
CA ARG A 26 -4.44 9.58 22.88
C ARG A 26 -3.12 8.82 23.06
N ASP A 27 -2.83 8.38 24.28
CA ASP A 27 -1.61 7.64 24.56
C ASP A 27 -1.61 6.27 23.87
N ALA A 28 -2.74 5.57 23.86
CA ALA A 28 -2.90 4.31 23.14
C ALA A 28 -2.77 4.50 21.61
N LEU A 29 -3.33 5.58 21.06
CA LEU A 29 -3.14 5.95 19.65
C LEU A 29 -1.67 6.20 19.33
N ASN A 30 -0.96 6.96 20.19
CA ASN A 30 0.45 7.26 19.99
C ASN A 30 1.31 6.00 20.11
N ALA A 31 0.99 5.10 21.04
CA ALA A 31 1.66 3.81 21.19
C ALA A 31 1.46 2.93 19.94
N ALA A 32 0.23 2.81 19.44
CA ALA A 32 -0.06 2.06 18.20
C ALA A 32 0.69 2.62 16.98
N ARG A 33 0.77 3.93 16.84
CA ARG A 33 1.54 4.57 15.76
C ARG A 33 3.05 4.39 15.94
N GLY A 34 3.54 4.48 17.17
CA GLY A 34 4.95 4.25 17.51
C GLY A 34 5.39 2.82 17.21
N ASP A 35 4.53 1.85 17.46
CA ASP A 35 4.74 0.44 17.16
C ASP A 35 4.99 0.21 15.65
N LEU A 36 4.10 0.75 14.79
CA LEU A 36 4.32 0.68 13.33
C LEU A 36 5.55 1.44 12.85
N LEU A 37 5.89 2.56 13.51
CA LEU A 37 7.12 3.28 13.18
C LEU A 37 8.36 2.47 13.54
N THR A 38 8.33 1.71 14.63
CA THR A 38 9.42 0.79 15.03
C THR A 38 9.56 -0.34 14.01
N LEU A 39 8.46 -0.99 13.64
CA LEU A 39 8.48 -1.98 12.56
C LEU A 39 9.03 -1.40 11.25
N GLY A 40 8.67 -0.14 10.95
CA GLY A 40 9.20 0.56 9.79
C GLY A 40 10.71 0.78 9.82
N LEU A 41 11.33 0.96 10.99
CA LEU A 41 12.78 1.00 11.12
C LEU A 41 13.42 -0.34 10.76
N GLU A 42 12.90 -1.43 11.31
CA GLU A 42 13.40 -2.79 11.04
C GLU A 42 13.32 -3.11 9.52
N LEU A 43 12.25 -2.70 8.85
CA LEU A 43 12.11 -2.89 7.38
C LEU A 43 13.07 -2.02 6.57
N ILE A 44 13.39 -0.80 7.02
CA ILE A 44 14.39 0.06 6.37
C ILE A 44 15.81 -0.50 6.57
N GLU A 45 16.14 -0.98 7.76
CA GLU A 45 17.45 -1.60 8.03
C GLU A 45 17.71 -2.82 7.12
N ARG A 46 16.66 -3.49 6.68
CA ARG A 46 16.71 -4.64 5.77
C ARG A 46 16.29 -4.30 4.34
N ALA A 47 16.18 -3.01 3.99
CA ALA A 47 15.65 -2.59 2.69
C ALA A 47 16.53 -3.03 1.51
N ASP A 48 17.84 -3.16 1.67
CA ASP A 48 18.72 -3.70 0.64
C ASP A 48 18.33 -5.11 0.18
N GLU A 49 17.61 -5.84 1.02
CA GLU A 49 17.14 -7.18 0.68
C GLU A 49 15.95 -7.19 -0.30
N TYR A 50 15.23 -6.07 -0.45
CA TYR A 50 14.07 -6.00 -1.35
C TYR A 50 14.09 -4.78 -2.28
N ASP A 51 14.57 -3.62 -1.85
CA ASP A 51 14.65 -2.41 -2.67
C ASP A 51 15.76 -1.44 -2.24
N PRO A 52 16.90 -1.40 -2.97
CA PRO A 52 17.98 -0.47 -2.68
C PRO A 52 17.59 1.01 -2.71
N GLU A 53 16.56 1.41 -3.48
CA GLU A 53 16.08 2.81 -3.46
C GLU A 53 15.46 3.17 -2.11
N ILE A 54 14.77 2.23 -1.47
CA ILE A 54 14.23 2.41 -0.11
C ILE A 54 15.36 2.49 0.91
N ALA A 55 16.37 1.63 0.78
CA ALA A 55 17.55 1.65 1.63
C ALA A 55 18.28 3.02 1.55
N GLN A 56 18.46 3.53 0.33
CA GLN A 56 19.10 4.83 0.09
C GLN A 56 18.28 6.01 0.64
N ALA A 57 16.95 5.98 0.49
CA ALA A 57 16.07 7.01 1.02
C ALA A 57 15.94 6.93 2.57
N GLY A 58 16.22 5.76 3.16
CA GLY A 58 16.23 5.57 4.60
C GLY A 58 14.90 5.98 5.24
N LEU A 59 14.96 6.71 6.34
CA LEU A 59 13.78 7.11 7.11
C LEU A 59 12.80 7.98 6.32
N GLU A 60 13.24 8.69 5.29
CA GLU A 60 12.37 9.52 4.46
C GLU A 60 11.43 8.68 3.58
N ALA A 61 11.79 7.42 3.30
CA ALA A 61 10.93 6.51 2.57
C ALA A 61 9.71 6.04 3.39
N ARG A 62 9.73 6.18 4.73
CA ARG A 62 8.72 5.63 5.63
C ARG A 62 7.60 6.61 5.91
N HIS A 63 6.36 6.22 5.63
CA HIS A 63 5.17 7.04 5.86
C HIS A 63 4.09 6.26 6.58
N LEU A 64 3.45 6.88 7.59
CA LEU A 64 2.19 6.41 8.16
C LEU A 64 1.03 7.21 7.59
N THR A 65 -0.08 6.54 7.29
CA THR A 65 -1.32 7.22 6.95
C THR A 65 -1.82 8.09 8.11
N ARG A 66 -2.54 9.16 7.73
CA ARG A 66 -3.22 9.99 8.72
C ARG A 66 -4.41 9.22 9.26
N TYR A 67 -4.54 9.13 10.58
CA TYR A 67 -5.69 8.51 11.23
C TYR A 67 -6.97 9.36 11.12
N ASN A 68 -6.84 10.70 10.99
CA ASN A 68 -8.00 11.58 10.77
C ASN A 68 -8.48 11.48 9.33
N ARG A 69 -9.78 11.29 9.13
CA ARG A 69 -10.42 11.53 7.84
C ARG A 69 -10.62 13.03 7.64
N ASP A 70 -10.48 13.50 6.40
CA ASP A 70 -10.79 14.89 6.08
C ASP A 70 -12.29 15.15 6.25
N PRO A 71 -12.70 16.13 7.08
CA PRO A 71 -14.12 16.43 7.33
C PRO A 71 -14.94 16.69 6.06
N ARG A 72 -14.30 17.21 5.01
CA ARG A 72 -14.94 17.49 3.72
C ARG A 72 -15.40 16.23 2.96
N PHE A 73 -14.80 15.08 3.27
CA PHE A 73 -15.02 13.81 2.58
C PHE A 73 -15.56 12.69 3.49
N LEU A 74 -16.11 13.03 4.65
CA LEU A 74 -16.66 12.03 5.57
C LEU A 74 -17.83 11.24 4.98
N HIS A 75 -18.75 11.91 4.28
CA HIS A 75 -19.92 11.27 3.66
C HIS A 75 -20.62 10.24 4.58
N GLY A 76 -20.79 10.60 5.85
CA GLY A 76 -21.39 9.73 6.87
C GLY A 76 -20.43 8.71 7.51
N LYS A 77 -19.16 8.66 7.10
CA LYS A 77 -18.14 7.81 7.74
C LYS A 77 -17.68 8.39 9.07
N PRO A 78 -17.23 7.55 10.01
CA PRO A 78 -16.63 8.01 11.27
C PRO A 78 -15.43 8.93 11.04
N PRO A 79 -15.10 9.82 12.01
CA PRO A 79 -14.05 10.83 11.84
C PRO A 79 -12.62 10.26 11.76
N PHE A 80 -12.42 9.06 12.26
CA PHE A 80 -11.09 8.42 12.26
C PHE A 80 -11.08 7.15 11.42
N ARG A 81 -9.91 6.82 10.88
CA ARG A 81 -9.63 5.55 10.24
C ARG A 81 -9.35 4.50 11.30
N THR A 82 -9.81 3.28 11.08
CA THR A 82 -9.56 2.11 11.91
C THR A 82 -8.36 1.31 11.43
N ASP A 83 -7.93 1.58 10.20
CA ASP A 83 -6.74 1.02 9.60
C ASP A 83 -5.49 1.86 9.92
N LEU A 84 -4.39 1.17 10.09
CA LEU A 84 -3.05 1.72 10.28
C LEU A 84 -2.17 1.25 9.11
N ASP A 85 -1.85 2.17 8.21
CA ASP A 85 -1.02 1.84 7.04
C ASP A 85 0.40 2.36 7.21
N LEU A 86 1.35 1.49 6.96
CA LEU A 86 2.76 1.81 6.84
C LEU A 86 3.15 1.70 5.37
N PHE A 87 3.67 2.80 4.81
CA PHE A 87 4.12 2.88 3.42
C PHE A 87 5.61 3.10 3.32
N PHE A 88 6.21 2.57 2.24
CA PHE A 88 7.58 2.80 1.86
C PHE A 88 7.65 3.17 0.39
N ASN A 89 8.13 4.38 0.10
CA ASN A 89 8.50 4.80 -1.24
C ASN A 89 9.63 5.82 -1.20
N ALA A 90 10.46 5.84 -2.23
CA ALA A 90 11.50 6.85 -2.40
C ALA A 90 10.90 8.07 -3.12
N GLY A 91 10.16 8.92 -2.39
CA GLY A 91 9.52 10.11 -2.94
C GLY A 91 8.05 10.27 -2.53
N SER A 92 7.26 11.00 -3.33
CA SER A 92 5.84 11.25 -3.04
C SER A 92 4.97 10.04 -3.35
N GLY A 93 4.12 9.63 -2.41
CA GLY A 93 3.15 8.55 -2.59
C GLY A 93 2.08 8.81 -3.66
N ALA A 94 1.89 10.07 -4.10
CA ALA A 94 1.02 10.40 -5.23
C ALA A 94 1.72 10.27 -6.59
N GLU A 95 3.05 10.23 -6.60
CA GLU A 95 3.87 10.20 -7.81
C GLU A 95 4.47 8.81 -8.08
N ARG A 96 4.67 8.01 -7.04
CA ARG A 96 5.38 6.73 -7.10
C ARG A 96 4.58 5.60 -6.46
N VAL A 97 4.68 4.42 -7.05
CA VAL A 97 4.24 3.17 -6.42
C VAL A 97 5.14 2.93 -5.21
N GLY A 98 4.54 2.58 -4.08
CA GLY A 98 5.24 2.23 -2.85
C GLY A 98 4.79 0.89 -2.29
N TYR A 99 5.63 0.29 -1.45
CA TYR A 99 5.28 -0.88 -0.65
C TYR A 99 4.35 -0.45 0.49
N ASN A 100 3.50 -1.35 0.91
CA ASN A 100 2.62 -1.08 2.04
C ASN A 100 2.39 -2.31 2.92
N LEU A 101 2.24 -2.05 4.21
CA LEU A 101 1.63 -2.95 5.18
C LEU A 101 0.36 -2.27 5.69
N HIS A 102 -0.77 -2.93 5.46
CA HIS A 102 -2.08 -2.53 5.96
C HIS A 102 -2.42 -3.35 7.19
N VAL A 103 -2.72 -2.68 8.29
CA VAL A 103 -3.10 -3.30 9.55
C VAL A 103 -4.50 -2.82 9.93
N GLU A 104 -5.48 -3.65 9.64
CA GLU A 104 -6.87 -3.45 10.06
C GLU A 104 -7.41 -4.75 10.63
N PRO A 105 -8.14 -4.73 11.77
CA PRO A 105 -8.74 -5.94 12.32
C PRO A 105 -9.60 -6.66 11.29
N GLY A 106 -9.24 -7.93 11.00
CA GLY A 106 -9.94 -8.76 10.00
C GLY A 106 -9.51 -8.55 8.55
N ASP A 107 -8.73 -7.54 8.19
CA ASP A 107 -8.25 -7.31 6.81
C ASP A 107 -6.80 -6.81 6.76
N CYS A 108 -5.86 -7.58 7.32
CA CYS A 108 -4.43 -7.27 7.21
C CYS A 108 -3.86 -7.78 5.88
N TYR A 109 -2.97 -6.99 5.26
CA TYR A 109 -2.25 -7.40 4.04
C TYR A 109 -0.95 -6.61 3.84
N ALA A 110 -0.06 -7.15 3.03
CA ALA A 110 1.11 -6.45 2.54
C ALA A 110 1.15 -6.48 1.00
N GLY A 111 1.79 -5.49 0.39
CA GLY A 111 1.90 -5.43 -1.07
C GLY A 111 2.54 -4.15 -1.55
N ALA A 112 2.09 -3.67 -2.71
CA ALA A 112 2.48 -2.37 -3.24
C ALA A 112 1.30 -1.70 -3.94
N SER A 113 1.28 -0.37 -3.93
CA SER A 113 0.16 0.37 -4.49
C SER A 113 0.53 1.78 -4.96
N LEU A 114 -0.28 2.27 -5.90
CA LEU A 114 -0.42 3.66 -6.29
C LEU A 114 -1.91 4.03 -6.11
N PHE A 115 -2.27 4.46 -4.90
CA PHE A 115 -3.68 4.53 -4.48
C PHE A 115 -4.44 5.67 -5.17
N ILE A 116 -3.93 6.91 -5.05
CA ILE A 116 -4.51 8.11 -5.68
C ILE A 116 -3.38 8.82 -6.42
N PRO A 117 -3.05 8.38 -7.65
CA PRO A 117 -1.98 8.99 -8.42
C PRO A 117 -2.32 10.43 -8.77
N SER A 118 -1.30 11.28 -8.83
CA SER A 118 -1.41 12.58 -9.49
C SER A 118 -1.74 12.40 -10.98
N PRO A 119 -2.31 13.41 -11.66
CA PRO A 119 -2.55 13.30 -13.09
C PRO A 119 -1.31 12.94 -13.91
N PRO A 120 -0.11 13.48 -13.66
CA PRO A 120 1.11 13.04 -14.32
C PRO A 120 1.47 11.59 -14.05
N ALA A 121 1.39 11.13 -12.79
CA ALA A 121 1.68 9.74 -12.44
C ALA A 121 0.69 8.76 -13.09
N LEU A 122 -0.59 9.12 -13.14
CA LEU A 122 -1.60 8.33 -13.84
C LEU A 122 -1.35 8.25 -15.35
N ALA A 123 -0.93 9.37 -15.96
CA ALA A 123 -0.58 9.40 -17.37
C ALA A 123 0.64 8.51 -17.67
N ARG A 124 1.69 8.61 -16.86
CA ARG A 124 2.90 7.77 -16.94
C ARG A 124 2.55 6.28 -16.78
N MET A 125 1.76 5.93 -15.77
CA MET A 125 1.30 4.54 -15.56
C MET A 125 0.60 3.99 -16.80
N ARG A 126 -0.27 4.78 -17.42
CA ARG A 126 -0.98 4.38 -18.64
C ARG A 126 -0.03 4.22 -19.83
N ASP A 127 0.87 5.18 -20.03
CA ASP A 127 1.84 5.13 -21.13
C ASP A 127 2.75 3.89 -21.03
N LEU A 128 3.28 3.61 -19.83
CA LEU A 128 4.07 2.40 -19.59
C LEU A 128 3.30 1.12 -19.89
N ASN A 129 2.05 1.01 -19.42
CA ASN A 129 1.21 -0.15 -19.68
C ASN A 129 0.83 -0.28 -21.16
N ALA A 130 0.63 0.82 -21.88
CA ALA A 130 0.29 0.81 -23.30
C ALA A 130 1.48 0.47 -24.18
N THR A 131 2.65 1.05 -23.90
CA THR A 131 3.84 0.93 -24.76
C THR A 131 4.67 -0.31 -24.45
N ARG A 132 4.59 -0.83 -23.22
CA ARG A 132 5.38 -1.98 -22.72
C ARG A 132 4.47 -3.08 -22.17
N THR A 133 3.35 -3.35 -22.85
CA THR A 133 2.32 -4.32 -22.42
C THR A 133 2.89 -5.72 -22.18
N ASP A 134 3.78 -6.21 -23.05
CA ASP A 134 4.36 -7.56 -22.91
C ASP A 134 5.27 -7.67 -21.68
N GLU A 135 5.99 -6.61 -21.37
CA GLU A 135 6.83 -6.56 -20.17
C GLU A 135 5.97 -6.54 -18.91
N TRP A 136 4.93 -5.71 -18.89
CA TRP A 136 3.95 -5.69 -17.81
C TRP A 136 3.35 -7.07 -17.57
N ASN A 137 2.85 -7.71 -18.63
CA ASN A 137 2.25 -9.04 -18.53
C ASN A 137 3.25 -10.08 -18.02
N ARG A 138 4.51 -10.00 -18.42
CA ARG A 138 5.57 -10.89 -17.93
C ARG A 138 5.83 -10.69 -16.44
N ILE A 139 5.81 -9.44 -15.95
CA ILE A 139 6.00 -9.13 -14.53
C ILE A 139 4.87 -9.72 -13.70
N ILE A 140 3.62 -9.44 -14.05
CA ILE A 140 2.46 -9.86 -13.24
C ILE A 140 2.12 -11.35 -13.37
N SER A 141 2.65 -12.04 -14.39
CA SER A 141 2.51 -13.48 -14.57
C SER A 141 3.71 -14.28 -14.03
N ALA A 142 4.74 -13.62 -13.53
CA ALA A 142 5.91 -14.29 -12.97
C ALA A 142 5.53 -15.15 -11.75
N LYS A 143 6.09 -16.37 -11.65
CA LYS A 143 5.77 -17.32 -10.58
C LYS A 143 5.83 -16.71 -9.17
N PRO A 144 6.87 -15.93 -8.79
CA PRO A 144 6.91 -15.30 -7.47
C PRO A 144 5.76 -14.31 -7.25
N PHE A 145 5.41 -13.52 -8.27
CA PHE A 145 4.29 -12.57 -8.21
C PHE A 145 2.96 -13.29 -8.01
N VAL A 146 2.64 -14.27 -8.85
CA VAL A 146 1.38 -15.01 -8.77
C VAL A 146 1.25 -15.77 -7.44
N ALA A 147 2.35 -16.31 -6.92
CA ALA A 147 2.35 -17.02 -5.64
C ALA A 147 2.10 -16.05 -4.45
N ALA A 148 2.67 -14.85 -4.48
CA ALA A 148 2.48 -13.85 -3.42
C ALA A 148 1.13 -13.13 -3.53
N PHE A 149 0.61 -12.94 -4.75
CA PHE A 149 -0.55 -12.13 -5.05
C PHE A 149 -1.57 -12.91 -5.91
N PRO A 150 -2.31 -13.84 -5.31
CA PRO A 150 -3.23 -14.73 -6.06
C PRO A 150 -4.38 -13.99 -6.73
N ASN A 151 -4.77 -12.80 -6.24
CA ASN A 151 -5.78 -11.95 -6.86
C ASN A 151 -5.20 -11.05 -7.99
N GLY A 152 -3.89 -11.06 -8.21
CA GLY A 152 -3.22 -10.23 -9.22
C GLY A 152 -3.25 -8.74 -8.88
N ILE A 153 -3.51 -7.93 -9.91
CA ILE A 153 -3.62 -6.48 -9.80
C ILE A 153 -5.08 -6.08 -9.54
N GLU A 154 -5.28 -5.26 -8.53
CA GLU A 154 -6.58 -4.75 -8.13
C GLU A 154 -6.66 -3.24 -8.42
N ALA A 155 -7.79 -2.79 -9.00
CA ALA A 155 -8.06 -1.37 -9.22
C ALA A 155 -8.74 -0.76 -8.00
N TYR A 156 -8.28 0.41 -7.55
CA TYR A 156 -8.99 1.17 -6.53
C TYR A 156 -10.22 1.91 -7.07
N ALA A 157 -10.16 2.29 -8.34
CA ALA A 157 -11.28 2.81 -9.11
C ALA A 157 -10.99 2.65 -10.61
N GLU A 158 -12.05 2.57 -11.40
CA GLU A 158 -11.93 2.39 -12.84
C GLU A 158 -12.77 3.39 -13.64
N LEU A 159 -12.35 3.66 -14.87
CA LEU A 159 -13.17 4.31 -15.88
C LEU A 159 -14.15 3.30 -16.47
N LYS A 160 -15.38 3.73 -16.75
CA LYS A 160 -16.37 2.90 -17.46
C LYS A 160 -16.00 2.67 -18.94
N THR A 161 -15.27 3.61 -19.55
CA THR A 161 -14.87 3.61 -20.96
C THR A 161 -13.35 3.70 -21.07
N ALA A 162 -12.82 3.47 -22.28
CA ALA A 162 -11.41 3.68 -22.57
C ALA A 162 -11.00 5.13 -22.26
N PRO A 163 -9.83 5.37 -21.64
CA PRO A 163 -9.32 6.72 -21.44
C PRO A 163 -9.00 7.38 -22.80
N ARG A 164 -9.07 8.71 -22.81
CA ARG A 164 -8.79 9.49 -24.02
C ARG A 164 -7.41 9.14 -24.58
N GLY A 165 -7.33 8.88 -25.88
CA GLY A 165 -6.09 8.54 -26.59
C GLY A 165 -5.79 7.04 -26.69
N TYR A 166 -6.63 6.17 -26.10
CA TYR A 166 -6.44 4.72 -26.15
C TYR A 166 -7.65 4.03 -26.79
N SER A 167 -7.39 3.00 -27.63
CA SER A 167 -8.45 2.17 -28.21
C SER A 167 -9.12 1.30 -27.14
N VAL A 168 -10.42 1.02 -27.34
CA VAL A 168 -11.16 0.05 -26.51
C VAL A 168 -10.63 -1.38 -26.69
N ASP A 169 -10.01 -1.65 -27.84
CA ASP A 169 -9.45 -2.96 -28.20
C ASP A 169 -7.95 -3.08 -27.82
N HIS A 170 -7.41 -2.10 -27.09
CA HIS A 170 -6.00 -2.14 -26.69
C HIS A 170 -5.74 -3.34 -25.76
N PRO A 171 -4.66 -4.14 -25.97
CA PRO A 171 -4.38 -5.34 -25.18
C PRO A 171 -4.29 -5.08 -23.66
N ALA A 172 -3.82 -3.89 -23.26
CA ALA A 172 -3.73 -3.46 -21.87
C ALA A 172 -4.96 -2.70 -21.37
N ILE A 173 -6.10 -2.68 -22.08
CA ILE A 173 -7.24 -1.79 -21.79
C ILE A 173 -7.74 -1.93 -20.35
N ALA A 174 -7.70 -3.12 -19.77
CA ALA A 174 -8.10 -3.34 -18.38
C ALA A 174 -7.27 -2.48 -17.41
N PHE A 175 -5.94 -2.41 -17.62
CA PHE A 175 -5.04 -1.60 -16.79
C PHE A 175 -5.13 -0.10 -17.11
N LEU A 176 -5.36 0.26 -18.38
CA LEU A 176 -5.50 1.65 -18.82
C LEU A 176 -6.73 2.33 -18.22
N ARG A 177 -7.79 1.57 -17.91
CA ARG A 177 -9.00 2.06 -17.26
C ARG A 177 -8.83 2.33 -15.76
N MET A 178 -7.81 1.76 -15.12
CA MET A 178 -7.56 1.95 -13.70
C MET A 178 -7.20 3.41 -13.39
N LYS A 179 -7.71 3.91 -12.27
CA LYS A 179 -7.41 5.25 -11.73
C LYS A 179 -6.42 5.22 -10.56
N GLY A 180 -5.95 4.06 -10.26
CA GLY A 180 -5.00 3.67 -9.25
C GLY A 180 -5.04 2.16 -9.16
N LEU A 181 -3.94 1.56 -8.76
CA LEU A 181 -3.80 0.10 -8.69
C LEU A 181 -2.96 -0.34 -7.50
N GLY A 182 -3.11 -1.58 -7.13
CA GLY A 182 -2.30 -2.22 -6.11
C GLY A 182 -2.39 -3.73 -6.21
N THR A 183 -1.66 -4.37 -5.34
CA THR A 183 -1.73 -5.82 -5.16
C THR A 183 -1.59 -6.16 -3.68
N ARG A 184 -2.22 -7.26 -3.24
CA ARG A 184 -2.36 -7.60 -1.83
C ARG A 184 -2.03 -9.07 -1.57
N SER A 185 -1.11 -9.29 -0.65
CA SER A 185 -0.85 -10.58 -0.03
C SER A 185 -1.48 -10.57 1.36
N LYS A 186 -2.54 -11.34 1.56
CA LYS A 186 -3.28 -11.36 2.83
C LYS A 186 -2.43 -11.90 3.97
N LEU A 187 -2.60 -11.29 5.13
CA LEU A 187 -2.00 -11.70 6.39
C LEU A 187 -3.10 -11.87 7.44
N THR A 188 -2.92 -12.82 8.35
CA THR A 188 -3.78 -12.93 9.53
C THR A 188 -3.28 -11.99 10.63
N GLU A 189 -4.16 -11.59 11.56
CA GLU A 189 -3.75 -10.85 12.76
C GLU A 189 -2.63 -11.57 13.52
N HIS A 190 -2.70 -12.91 13.60
CA HIS A 190 -1.66 -13.73 14.22
C HIS A 190 -0.30 -13.56 13.51
N GLN A 191 -0.29 -13.56 12.18
CA GLN A 191 0.96 -13.36 11.41
C GLN A 191 1.52 -11.95 11.56
N VAL A 192 0.66 -10.93 11.65
CA VAL A 192 1.06 -9.53 11.86
C VAL A 192 1.66 -9.34 13.26
N CYS A 193 1.15 -10.06 14.26
CA CYS A 193 1.66 -10.03 15.63
C CYS A 193 2.80 -11.04 15.91
N ALA A 194 3.23 -11.82 14.94
CA ALA A 194 4.30 -12.80 15.12
C ALA A 194 5.69 -12.16 15.04
N ASP A 195 6.66 -12.69 15.79
CA ASP A 195 8.04 -12.18 15.84
C ASP A 195 8.75 -12.22 14.47
N ASP A 196 8.34 -13.16 13.60
CA ASP A 196 8.87 -13.33 12.25
C ASP A 196 8.19 -12.47 11.19
N LEU A 197 7.41 -11.45 11.57
CA LEU A 197 6.67 -10.61 10.61
C LEU A 197 7.58 -10.02 9.53
N VAL A 198 8.73 -9.45 9.90
CA VAL A 198 9.67 -8.86 8.92
C VAL A 198 10.13 -9.92 7.92
N ASP A 199 10.48 -11.13 8.38
CA ASP A 199 10.89 -12.23 7.51
C ASP A 199 9.76 -12.69 6.56
N ARG A 200 8.49 -12.53 6.97
CA ARG A 200 7.32 -12.78 6.10
C ARG A 200 7.10 -11.68 5.08
N LEU A 201 7.37 -10.42 5.44
CA LEU A 201 7.18 -9.27 4.55
C LEU A 201 8.22 -9.21 3.43
N LEU A 202 9.48 -9.53 3.71
CA LEU A 202 10.56 -9.45 2.73
C LEU A 202 10.30 -10.25 1.44
N PRO A 203 9.89 -11.53 1.46
CA PRO A 203 9.58 -12.26 0.23
C PRO A 203 8.39 -11.65 -0.53
N ILE A 204 7.40 -11.07 0.15
CA ILE A 204 6.28 -10.37 -0.48
C ILE A 204 6.79 -9.12 -1.22
N PHE A 205 7.64 -8.32 -0.56
CA PHE A 205 8.21 -7.12 -1.16
C PHE A 205 9.17 -7.44 -2.31
N ARG A 206 9.97 -8.50 -2.21
CA ARG A 206 10.79 -8.99 -3.34
C ARG A 206 9.94 -9.42 -4.53
N ALA A 207 8.83 -10.09 -4.29
CA ALA A 207 7.94 -10.55 -5.36
C ALA A 207 7.29 -9.40 -6.12
N VAL A 208 6.99 -8.29 -5.46
CA VAL A 208 6.36 -7.10 -6.08
C VAL A 208 7.37 -6.07 -6.59
N LYS A 209 8.66 -6.17 -6.23
CA LYS A 209 9.71 -5.22 -6.67
C LYS A 209 9.73 -4.98 -8.18
N PRO A 210 9.63 -5.99 -9.07
CA PRO A 210 9.60 -5.75 -10.51
C PRO A 210 8.46 -4.84 -10.96
N MET A 211 7.25 -4.98 -10.35
CA MET A 211 6.11 -4.10 -10.58
C MET A 211 6.40 -2.67 -10.12
N VAL A 212 6.95 -2.51 -8.91
CA VAL A 212 7.33 -1.21 -8.36
C VAL A 212 8.33 -0.51 -9.28
N THR A 213 9.40 -1.22 -9.69
CA THR A 213 10.42 -0.68 -10.61
C THR A 213 9.82 -0.28 -11.94
N PHE A 214 9.00 -1.13 -12.55
CA PHE A 214 8.34 -0.85 -13.84
C PHE A 214 7.49 0.42 -13.78
N LEU A 215 6.59 0.50 -12.80
CA LEU A 215 5.66 1.63 -12.69
C LEU A 215 6.32 2.94 -12.23
N ASN A 216 7.49 2.87 -11.61
CA ASN A 216 8.29 4.03 -11.22
C ASN A 216 9.29 4.47 -12.29
N THR A 217 9.37 3.79 -13.44
CA THR A 217 10.23 4.24 -14.57
C THR A 217 9.84 5.65 -14.99
N GLY A 218 10.79 6.58 -14.95
CA GLY A 218 10.58 8.00 -15.29
C GLY A 218 9.84 8.84 -14.22
N ALA A 219 9.78 8.35 -12.98
CA ALA A 219 9.18 9.06 -11.84
C ALA A 219 10.18 9.93 -11.10
#